data_a407b2691332f7298241dbdbbf4aee91
#
_entry.id   a407b2691332f7298241dbdbbf4aee91
#
_cell.length_a   1.000
_cell.length_b   1.000
_cell.length_c   1.000
_cell.angle_alpha   90.00
_cell.angle_beta   90.00
_cell.angle_gamma   90.00
#
_symmetry.space_group_name_H-M   'P 1'
#
loop_
_entity.id
_entity.type
_entity.pdbx_description
1 polymer ?
#
loop_
_entity_poly.entity_id
_entity_poly.type
_entity_poly.pdbx_seq_one_letter_code
_entity_poly.pdbx_strand_id
1 'polypeptide(L)'
;MRNILTNLANDQLSRYGADRLALATVTYHEDNRCGAVDMTWGQLKDTVDSTANALYMLGLRAERMVALFSHNAAELPITEMACWRNRAVPVSIYATSSPEQVAFIVNDAAAIALVVGDQGQYRIARDIKALCPTLEKIIVIESEVVFDEDDDTSLHFADLIKMGAEAPAEVKAIIEQTAAEATPDDIATLLYTSGTTGEPKGAILPHSAFDAAINAHHQRLPMVTDKQTSLCFLPLSHIFEKAWTYYCLSMGVKVFINPNPKKIQEAIRFVKPGCMCSVPRFWEKVYTAVQDQIANMKGIKRLLVERALITGAKRNLEYVRLGKNVPAWLEMKYRFYDKNVFTTLRKAIGVNNGVLFPTAGAPLSPAIVEFFLACGINIVVGYGLSETTATVSCFPVVDYKIGTVGTPLDIVQVKIGEENEILVKGPTVMRGYYNRPEENKKAFTEDGWFRTGDAGSLDRNGDLILTERLKDLFKTSNGKYIAPQALESRLGEDRYIEQVAVIGDQRKYVSAIIVPAFDALKEYARRKHIPFNSVDDLVQNTEIRRFIAERIENLQKGFAGFEKIKRFTLLPREFSIENGELTNTLKIRRPAINSIYRDEIEAMYC
;
A
#
# COMPACT_ATOMS: atom_id res chain seq x y z
N MET A 1 -19.16 -3.52 23.43
CA MET A 1 -18.47 -4.43 22.48
C MET A 1 -17.03 -4.55 22.95
N ARG A 2 -16.45 -5.73 22.90
CA ARG A 2 -15.05 -5.92 23.24
C ARG A 2 -14.20 -5.35 22.11
N ASN A 3 -13.26 -4.48 22.44
CA ASN A 3 -12.36 -3.86 21.47
C ASN A 3 -11.41 -4.93 20.88
N ILE A 4 -11.49 -5.18 19.57
CA ILE A 4 -10.73 -6.24 18.90
C ILE A 4 -9.23 -5.99 19.03
N LEU A 5 -8.75 -4.78 18.72
CA LEU A 5 -7.32 -4.49 18.66
C LEU A 5 -6.65 -4.55 20.03
N THR A 6 -7.26 -3.97 21.07
CA THR A 6 -6.69 -3.97 22.44
C THR A 6 -6.53 -5.38 23.00
N ASN A 7 -7.45 -6.28 22.64
CA ASN A 7 -7.44 -7.65 23.13
C ASN A 7 -6.88 -8.67 22.13
N LEU A 8 -6.37 -8.23 20.98
CA LEU A 8 -6.02 -9.10 19.86
C LEU A 8 -5.14 -10.28 20.27
N ALA A 9 -3.99 -10.01 20.91
CA ALA A 9 -3.07 -11.07 21.32
C ALA A 9 -3.71 -12.06 22.31
N ASN A 10 -4.48 -11.57 23.30
CA ASN A 10 -5.17 -12.39 24.29
C ASN A 10 -6.27 -13.25 23.67
N ASP A 11 -7.05 -12.67 22.75
CA ASP A 11 -8.15 -13.37 22.09
C ASP A 11 -7.65 -14.49 21.19
N GLN A 12 -6.60 -14.21 20.43
CA GLN A 12 -6.01 -15.21 19.53
C GLN A 12 -5.23 -16.30 20.31
N LEU A 13 -4.52 -15.92 21.38
CA LEU A 13 -3.90 -16.89 22.29
C LEU A 13 -4.96 -17.85 22.87
N SER A 14 -6.09 -17.30 23.34
CA SER A 14 -7.20 -18.10 23.89
C SER A 14 -7.83 -19.01 22.84
N ARG A 15 -7.89 -18.56 21.57
CA ARG A 15 -8.52 -19.29 20.47
C ARG A 15 -7.63 -20.39 19.89
N TYR A 16 -6.33 -20.13 19.76
CA TYR A 16 -5.42 -20.98 19.00
C TYR A 16 -4.33 -21.66 19.84
N GLY A 17 -4.13 -21.24 21.09
CA GLY A 17 -3.07 -21.74 21.97
C GLY A 17 -1.73 -21.04 21.77
N ALA A 18 -0.84 -21.25 22.75
CA ALA A 18 0.42 -20.52 22.85
C ALA A 18 1.43 -20.85 21.74
N ASP A 19 1.44 -22.08 21.26
CA ASP A 19 2.45 -22.58 20.32
C ASP A 19 2.15 -22.28 18.86
N ARG A 20 0.94 -21.81 18.56
CA ARG A 20 0.56 -21.47 17.19
C ARG A 20 1.28 -20.20 16.73
N LEU A 21 1.82 -20.25 15.50
CA LEU A 21 2.53 -19.13 14.91
C LEU A 21 1.61 -17.96 14.57
N ALA A 22 1.99 -16.76 14.98
CA ALA A 22 1.28 -15.50 14.77
C ALA A 22 1.99 -14.63 13.74
N LEU A 23 3.24 -14.31 14.00
CA LEU A 23 4.10 -13.45 13.18
C LEU A 23 5.36 -14.20 12.75
N ALA A 24 6.01 -13.71 11.71
CA ALA A 24 7.37 -14.08 11.35
C ALA A 24 8.06 -12.90 10.67
N THR A 25 9.34 -12.68 10.95
CA THR A 25 10.16 -11.72 10.22
C THR A 25 10.97 -12.45 9.17
N VAL A 26 10.85 -12.04 7.90
CA VAL A 26 11.66 -12.62 6.80
C VAL A 26 13.11 -12.18 6.96
N THR A 27 14.03 -13.14 6.88
CA THR A 27 15.48 -12.90 6.95
C THR A 27 16.14 -13.18 5.61
N TYR A 28 17.23 -12.48 5.33
CA TYR A 28 18.00 -12.60 4.08
C TYR A 28 19.44 -12.93 4.39
N HIS A 29 19.92 -14.06 3.84
CA HIS A 29 21.29 -14.51 4.00
C HIS A 29 22.16 -14.03 2.82
N GLU A 30 23.47 -14.00 3.02
CA GLU A 30 24.45 -13.56 2.00
C GLU A 30 24.40 -14.38 0.71
N ASP A 31 24.02 -15.65 0.81
CA ASP A 31 23.85 -16.57 -0.32
C ASP A 31 22.49 -16.43 -1.05
N ASN A 32 21.76 -15.31 -0.82
CA ASN A 32 20.43 -15.02 -1.34
C ASN A 32 19.32 -15.99 -0.92
N ARG A 33 19.54 -16.83 0.08
CA ARG A 33 18.46 -17.61 0.70
C ARG A 33 17.65 -16.75 1.63
N CYS A 34 16.33 -17.01 1.68
CA CYS A 34 15.45 -16.45 2.68
C CYS A 34 15.24 -17.43 3.83
N GLY A 35 15.13 -16.89 5.03
CA GLY A 35 14.70 -17.58 6.24
C GLY A 35 13.57 -16.81 6.90
N ALA A 36 13.17 -17.23 8.09
CA ALA A 36 12.25 -16.48 8.91
C ALA A 36 12.53 -16.69 10.41
N VAL A 37 12.35 -15.64 11.20
CA VAL A 37 12.28 -15.71 12.65
C VAL A 37 10.81 -15.74 13.03
N ASP A 38 10.37 -16.88 13.53
CA ASP A 38 8.98 -17.14 13.88
C ASP A 38 8.66 -16.66 15.30
N MET A 39 7.44 -16.15 15.50
CA MET A 39 6.87 -15.76 16.78
C MET A 39 5.50 -16.40 16.97
N THR A 40 5.30 -17.11 18.07
CA THR A 40 4.02 -17.73 18.42
C THR A 40 3.07 -16.73 19.08
N TRP A 41 1.78 -17.07 19.23
CA TRP A 41 0.81 -16.23 19.95
C TRP A 41 1.21 -16.04 21.43
N GLY A 42 1.80 -17.08 22.07
CA GLY A 42 2.33 -16.95 23.42
C GLY A 42 3.45 -15.93 23.51
N GLN A 43 4.45 -16.06 22.63
CA GLN A 43 5.58 -15.13 22.57
C GLN A 43 5.12 -13.72 22.21
N LEU A 44 4.20 -13.56 21.26
CA LEU A 44 3.66 -12.25 20.88
C LEU A 44 2.98 -11.57 22.06
N LYS A 45 2.10 -12.30 22.78
CA LYS A 45 1.43 -11.76 23.97
C LYS A 45 2.43 -11.34 25.04
N ASP A 46 3.40 -12.19 25.38
CA ASP A 46 4.38 -11.89 26.41
C ASP A 46 5.25 -10.68 26.03
N THR A 47 5.61 -10.55 24.76
CA THR A 47 6.36 -9.41 24.24
C THR A 47 5.53 -8.12 24.27
N VAL A 48 4.25 -8.18 23.87
CA VAL A 48 3.32 -7.04 23.94
C VAL A 48 3.14 -6.57 25.38
N ASP A 49 2.92 -7.50 26.32
CA ASP A 49 2.74 -7.15 27.74
C ASP A 49 4.02 -6.54 28.33
N SER A 50 5.18 -7.12 28.03
CA SER A 50 6.47 -6.57 28.47
C SER A 50 6.70 -5.17 27.90
N THR A 51 6.42 -4.97 26.61
CA THR A 51 6.53 -3.65 25.97
C THR A 51 5.55 -2.65 26.61
N ALA A 52 4.30 -3.05 26.89
CA ALA A 52 3.31 -2.20 27.54
C ALA A 52 3.74 -1.77 28.95
N ASN A 53 4.25 -2.72 29.75
CA ASN A 53 4.77 -2.45 31.09
C ASN A 53 5.94 -1.46 31.03
N ALA A 54 6.89 -1.67 30.13
CA ALA A 54 8.06 -0.81 29.99
C ALA A 54 7.67 0.61 29.54
N LEU A 55 6.79 0.75 28.55
CA LEU A 55 6.30 2.05 28.11
C LEU A 55 5.57 2.79 29.24
N TYR A 56 4.80 2.09 30.08
CA TYR A 56 4.19 2.69 31.25
C TYR A 56 5.25 3.20 32.25
N MET A 57 6.29 2.42 32.50
CA MET A 57 7.41 2.81 33.38
C MET A 57 8.19 4.01 32.84
N LEU A 58 8.23 4.16 31.51
CA LEU A 58 8.80 5.33 30.81
C LEU A 58 7.83 6.52 30.73
N GLY A 59 6.68 6.49 31.42
CA GLY A 59 5.75 7.61 31.50
C GLY A 59 4.58 7.58 30.53
N LEU A 60 4.42 6.52 29.72
CA LEU A 60 3.25 6.40 28.83
C LEU A 60 1.96 6.21 29.66
N ARG A 61 0.94 6.97 29.31
CA ARG A 61 -0.39 6.94 29.94
C ARG A 61 -1.47 7.01 28.87
N ALA A 62 -2.71 6.85 29.28
CA ALA A 62 -3.86 7.02 28.38
C ALA A 62 -3.77 8.35 27.59
N GLU A 63 -4.15 8.29 26.32
CA GLU A 63 -4.14 9.41 25.36
C GLU A 63 -2.75 10.00 25.01
N ARG A 64 -1.67 9.56 25.69
CA ARG A 64 -0.31 9.95 25.29
C ARG A 64 0.10 9.24 24.01
N MET A 65 1.07 9.78 23.30
CA MET A 65 1.45 9.34 21.97
C MET A 65 2.86 8.78 21.88
N VAL A 66 3.00 7.71 21.09
CA VAL A 66 4.30 7.10 20.71
C VAL A 66 4.40 7.14 19.20
N ALA A 67 5.42 7.80 18.68
CA ALA A 67 5.67 7.87 17.25
C ALA A 67 6.47 6.65 16.77
N LEU A 68 6.15 6.15 15.57
CA LEU A 68 6.75 4.98 14.95
C LEU A 68 7.36 5.39 13.61
N PHE A 69 8.68 5.45 13.54
CA PHE A 69 9.46 5.86 12.38
C PHE A 69 10.44 4.75 11.99
N SER A 70 9.97 3.75 11.27
CA SER A 70 10.79 2.59 10.87
C SER A 70 10.30 1.97 9.56
N HIS A 71 11.19 1.27 8.86
CA HIS A 71 10.81 0.25 7.90
C HIS A 71 9.99 -0.84 8.58
N ASN A 72 9.38 -1.73 7.79
CA ASN A 72 8.59 -2.81 8.37
C ASN A 72 9.42 -3.68 9.31
N ALA A 73 8.93 -3.84 10.53
CA ALA A 73 9.52 -4.67 11.58
C ALA A 73 8.41 -5.24 12.46
N ALA A 74 8.64 -6.39 13.10
CA ALA A 74 7.67 -7.01 14.01
C ALA A 74 7.41 -6.14 15.24
N GLU A 75 8.37 -5.34 15.63
CA GLU A 75 8.34 -4.41 16.74
C GLU A 75 7.28 -3.30 16.55
N LEU A 76 6.92 -2.96 15.30
CA LEU A 76 5.88 -1.96 15.03
C LEU A 76 4.50 -2.42 15.51
N PRO A 77 3.92 -3.55 15.04
CA PRO A 77 2.64 -4.01 15.56
C PRO A 77 2.70 -4.40 17.05
N ILE A 78 3.84 -4.85 17.55
CA ILE A 78 4.04 -5.10 19.00
C ILE A 78 3.90 -3.79 19.78
N THR A 79 4.56 -2.72 19.35
CA THR A 79 4.46 -1.40 20.00
C THR A 79 3.03 -0.84 19.91
N GLU A 80 2.35 -0.99 18.78
CA GLU A 80 0.97 -0.55 18.63
C GLU A 80 0.04 -1.27 19.61
N MET A 81 0.13 -2.61 19.70
CA MET A 81 -0.64 -3.38 20.67
C MET A 81 -0.30 -3.00 22.13
N ALA A 82 0.97 -2.74 22.42
CA ALA A 82 1.42 -2.27 23.73
C ALA A 82 0.87 -0.86 24.07
N CYS A 83 0.80 0.04 23.10
CA CYS A 83 0.13 1.33 23.26
C CYS A 83 -1.35 1.17 23.58
N TRP A 84 -2.07 0.31 22.87
CA TRP A 84 -3.50 0.07 23.11
C TRP A 84 -3.78 -0.51 24.49
N ARG A 85 -2.89 -1.35 25.04
CA ARG A 85 -3.02 -1.83 26.43
C ARG A 85 -2.86 -0.71 27.45
N ASN A 86 -2.12 0.34 27.10
CA ASN A 86 -1.99 1.58 27.88
C ASN A 86 -3.08 2.62 27.57
N ARG A 87 -4.03 2.34 26.66
CA ARG A 87 -4.97 3.30 26.08
C ARG A 87 -4.27 4.53 25.48
N ALA A 88 -3.03 4.31 25.03
CA ALA A 88 -2.17 5.31 24.38
C ALA A 88 -2.26 5.20 22.87
N VAL A 89 -1.80 6.22 22.16
CA VAL A 89 -2.00 6.39 20.72
C VAL A 89 -0.69 6.19 19.96
N PRO A 90 -0.56 5.14 19.15
CA PRO A 90 0.55 5.03 18.20
C PRO A 90 0.36 5.99 17.02
N VAL A 91 1.46 6.67 16.63
CA VAL A 91 1.50 7.64 15.54
C VAL A 91 2.45 7.15 14.46
N SER A 92 1.91 6.81 13.29
CA SER A 92 2.74 6.26 12.21
C SER A 92 3.40 7.34 11.37
N ILE A 93 4.72 7.20 11.18
CA ILE A 93 5.55 8.05 10.32
C ILE A 93 6.16 7.17 9.23
N TYR A 94 6.14 7.62 7.97
CA TYR A 94 6.78 6.88 6.89
C TYR A 94 8.30 6.81 7.08
N ALA A 95 8.88 5.64 6.91
CA ALA A 95 10.32 5.39 7.02
C ALA A 95 11.19 6.29 6.12
N THR A 96 10.59 6.85 5.08
CA THR A 96 11.23 7.75 4.09
C THR A 96 10.94 9.23 4.34
N SER A 97 10.33 9.59 5.47
CA SER A 97 10.05 10.98 5.82
C SER A 97 11.34 11.74 6.09
N SER A 98 11.37 13.02 5.66
CA SER A 98 12.52 13.90 5.95
C SER A 98 12.59 14.25 7.44
N PRO A 99 13.77 14.68 7.95
CA PRO A 99 13.92 15.12 9.33
C PRO A 99 12.89 16.17 9.75
N GLU A 100 12.59 17.14 8.86
CA GLU A 100 11.60 18.20 9.11
C GLU A 100 10.19 17.62 9.23
N GLN A 101 9.84 16.63 8.40
CA GLN A 101 8.54 15.96 8.49
C GLN A 101 8.41 15.14 9.77
N VAL A 102 9.48 14.44 10.17
CA VAL A 102 9.51 13.68 11.44
C VAL A 102 9.35 14.64 12.62
N ALA A 103 10.13 15.71 12.67
CA ALA A 103 10.04 16.73 13.74
C ALA A 103 8.63 17.36 13.80
N PHE A 104 8.06 17.68 12.63
CA PHE A 104 6.70 18.22 12.55
C PHE A 104 5.68 17.26 13.16
N ILE A 105 5.70 15.98 12.77
CA ILE A 105 4.73 14.98 13.23
C ILE A 105 4.90 14.71 14.74
N VAL A 106 6.14 14.57 15.22
CA VAL A 106 6.45 14.36 16.65
C VAL A 106 5.91 15.52 17.49
N ASN A 107 6.08 16.77 17.03
CA ASN A 107 5.59 17.96 17.72
C ASN A 107 4.08 18.11 17.64
N ASP A 108 3.48 17.95 16.46
CA ASP A 108 2.02 18.08 16.25
C ASP A 108 1.25 17.05 17.09
N ALA A 109 1.80 15.83 17.19
CA ALA A 109 1.27 14.74 18.02
C ALA A 109 1.66 14.86 19.49
N ALA A 110 2.60 15.73 19.85
CA ALA A 110 3.20 15.79 21.20
C ALA A 110 3.68 14.41 21.69
N ALA A 111 4.33 13.64 20.81
CA ALA A 111 4.78 12.29 21.12
C ALA A 111 5.89 12.31 22.20
N ILE A 112 5.78 11.41 23.20
CA ILE A 112 6.76 11.30 24.29
C ILE A 112 7.89 10.33 23.98
N ALA A 113 7.67 9.40 23.07
CA ALA A 113 8.66 8.44 22.62
C ALA A 113 8.63 8.30 21.07
N LEU A 114 9.80 8.02 20.50
CA LEU A 114 9.96 7.77 19.07
C LEU A 114 10.66 6.41 18.89
N VAL A 115 9.96 5.47 18.26
CA VAL A 115 10.52 4.16 17.91
C VAL A 115 11.12 4.28 16.51
N VAL A 116 12.40 3.92 16.36
CA VAL A 116 13.16 3.99 15.11
C VAL A 116 13.78 2.63 14.77
N GLY A 117 14.00 2.37 13.47
CA GLY A 117 14.55 1.10 13.00
C GLY A 117 16.08 1.05 13.06
N ASP A 118 16.70 1.76 12.14
CA ASP A 118 18.12 1.64 11.80
C ASP A 118 18.98 2.85 12.25
N GLN A 119 20.30 2.76 11.99
CA GLN A 119 21.25 3.81 12.34
C GLN A 119 20.94 5.17 11.68
N GLY A 120 20.40 5.17 10.47
CA GLY A 120 20.04 6.41 9.77
C GLY A 120 18.86 7.09 10.44
N GLN A 121 17.85 6.33 10.81
CA GLN A 121 16.65 6.82 11.51
C GLN A 121 16.97 7.25 12.95
N TYR A 122 17.88 6.54 13.63
CA TYR A 122 18.39 6.96 14.94
C TYR A 122 19.06 8.34 14.86
N ARG A 123 19.95 8.58 13.88
CA ARG A 123 20.58 9.90 13.68
C ARG A 123 19.55 10.99 13.47
N ILE A 124 18.55 10.76 12.60
CA ILE A 124 17.46 11.71 12.40
C ILE A 124 16.76 12.00 13.74
N ALA A 125 16.44 10.97 14.52
CA ALA A 125 15.77 11.13 15.82
C ALA A 125 16.62 11.97 16.81
N ARG A 126 17.93 11.78 16.83
CA ARG A 126 18.87 12.57 17.63
C ARG A 126 18.92 14.03 17.17
N ASP A 127 19.04 14.25 15.87
CA ASP A 127 19.13 15.61 15.30
C ASP A 127 17.88 16.44 15.60
N ILE A 128 16.68 15.83 15.55
CA ILE A 128 15.43 16.53 15.82
C ILE A 128 15.08 16.62 17.31
N LYS A 129 15.78 15.90 18.20
CA LYS A 129 15.46 15.83 19.64
C LYS A 129 15.34 17.21 20.29
N ALA A 130 16.29 18.10 19.99
CA ALA A 130 16.29 19.47 20.51
C ALA A 130 15.11 20.32 19.99
N LEU A 131 14.53 19.95 18.86
CA LEU A 131 13.37 20.62 18.26
C LEU A 131 12.02 20.04 18.76
N CYS A 132 12.05 18.93 19.51
CA CYS A 132 10.88 18.19 19.95
C CYS A 132 10.82 18.13 21.48
N PRO A 133 10.31 19.17 22.16
CA PRO A 133 10.37 19.29 23.62
C PRO A 133 9.60 18.21 24.38
N THR A 134 8.60 17.59 23.76
CA THR A 134 7.81 16.48 24.36
C THR A 134 8.48 15.13 24.22
N LEU A 135 9.46 14.99 23.32
CA LEU A 135 10.14 13.73 23.06
C LEU A 135 11.11 13.42 24.20
N GLU A 136 10.81 12.42 25.02
CA GLU A 136 11.61 12.04 26.18
C GLU A 136 12.54 10.87 25.86
N LYS A 137 12.07 9.88 25.06
CA LYS A 137 12.79 8.64 24.77
C LYS A 137 12.85 8.32 23.29
N ILE A 138 14.00 7.76 22.86
CA ILE A 138 14.19 7.16 21.54
C ILE A 138 14.38 5.66 21.75
N ILE A 139 13.58 4.83 21.08
CA ILE A 139 13.61 3.36 21.19
C ILE A 139 14.06 2.80 19.85
N VAL A 140 15.14 2.05 19.85
CA VAL A 140 15.82 1.60 18.63
C VAL A 140 15.62 0.09 18.43
N ILE A 141 15.10 -0.29 17.25
CA ILE A 141 14.76 -1.68 16.94
C ILE A 141 16.01 -2.52 16.68
N GLU A 142 16.90 -2.06 15.79
CA GLU A 142 18.08 -2.83 15.39
C GLU A 142 19.16 -2.79 16.50
N SER A 143 19.61 -3.97 16.93
CA SER A 143 20.60 -4.13 18.01
C SER A 143 22.01 -3.65 17.64
N GLU A 144 22.28 -3.57 16.34
CA GLU A 144 23.57 -3.14 15.78
C GLU A 144 23.76 -1.62 15.77
N VAL A 145 22.70 -0.86 16.05
CA VAL A 145 22.77 0.60 16.13
C VAL A 145 23.65 1.02 17.30
N VAL A 146 24.61 1.88 17.00
CA VAL A 146 25.53 2.44 18.00
C VAL A 146 25.02 3.81 18.42
N PHE A 147 24.82 3.99 19.73
CA PHE A 147 24.40 5.26 20.32
C PHE A 147 25.57 6.22 20.44
N ASP A 148 25.27 7.50 20.35
CA ASP A 148 26.27 8.56 20.61
C ASP A 148 26.68 8.50 22.08
N GLU A 149 27.94 8.86 22.39
CA GLU A 149 28.51 8.78 23.76
C GLU A 149 27.77 9.66 24.80
N ASP A 150 27.12 10.73 24.34
CA ASP A 150 26.33 11.66 25.16
C ASP A 150 24.83 11.35 25.20
N ASP A 151 24.41 10.21 24.64
CA ASP A 151 23.00 9.85 24.57
C ASP A 151 22.54 9.06 25.81
N ASP A 152 21.81 9.72 26.69
CA ASP A 152 21.15 9.14 27.86
C ASP A 152 19.64 8.91 27.67
N THR A 153 19.15 9.21 26.47
CA THR A 153 17.71 9.17 26.14
C THR A 153 17.29 7.94 25.33
N SER A 154 18.24 7.30 24.67
CA SER A 154 17.99 6.15 23.81
C SER A 154 18.17 4.81 24.51
N LEU A 155 17.40 3.81 24.06
CA LEU A 155 17.54 2.42 24.49
C LEU A 155 17.18 1.48 23.34
N HIS A 156 17.77 0.28 23.34
CA HIS A 156 17.37 -0.76 22.40
C HIS A 156 16.01 -1.36 22.76
N PHE A 157 15.25 -1.75 21.75
CA PHE A 157 13.94 -2.40 21.94
C PHE A 157 14.05 -3.71 22.74
N ALA A 158 15.15 -4.43 22.59
CA ALA A 158 15.44 -5.62 23.40
C ALA A 158 15.56 -5.31 24.91
N ASP A 159 16.19 -4.18 25.26
CA ASP A 159 16.31 -3.74 26.65
C ASP A 159 14.96 -3.23 27.18
N LEU A 160 14.16 -2.58 26.33
CA LEU A 160 12.78 -2.20 26.66
C LEU A 160 11.95 -3.43 27.04
N ILE A 161 11.98 -4.49 26.23
CA ILE A 161 11.27 -5.75 26.52
C ILE A 161 11.74 -6.34 27.86
N LYS A 162 13.05 -6.41 28.08
CA LYS A 162 13.63 -6.95 29.33
C LYS A 162 13.17 -6.14 30.54
N MET A 163 13.25 -4.81 30.46
CA MET A 163 12.77 -3.91 31.54
C MET A 163 11.30 -4.18 31.88
N GLY A 164 10.44 -4.36 30.87
CA GLY A 164 9.02 -4.59 31.08
C GLY A 164 8.69 -6.00 31.55
N ALA A 165 9.49 -7.01 31.21
CA ALA A 165 9.35 -8.37 31.74
C ALA A 165 9.62 -8.42 33.26
N GLU A 166 10.57 -7.62 33.73
CA GLU A 166 10.96 -7.44 35.11
C GLU A 166 10.10 -6.42 35.87
N ALA A 167 9.06 -5.85 35.24
CA ALA A 167 8.21 -4.84 35.86
C ALA A 167 7.54 -5.34 37.16
N PRO A 168 7.38 -4.46 38.18
CA PRO A 168 6.68 -4.79 39.41
C PRO A 168 5.26 -5.29 39.19
N ALA A 169 4.76 -6.14 40.08
CA ALA A 169 3.39 -6.71 40.00
C ALA A 169 2.30 -5.62 39.96
N GLU A 170 2.55 -4.50 40.64
CA GLU A 170 1.63 -3.35 40.64
C GLU A 170 1.51 -2.74 39.25
N VAL A 171 2.64 -2.59 38.51
CA VAL A 171 2.62 -2.07 37.13
C VAL A 171 1.82 -3.01 36.21
N LYS A 172 2.06 -4.32 36.33
CA LYS A 172 1.32 -5.33 35.55
C LYS A 172 -0.17 -5.27 35.83
N ALA A 173 -0.57 -5.12 37.09
CA ALA A 173 -1.96 -4.99 37.49
C ALA A 173 -2.62 -3.70 36.95
N ILE A 174 -1.89 -2.59 36.99
CA ILE A 174 -2.37 -1.32 36.42
C ILE A 174 -2.61 -1.45 34.92
N ILE A 175 -1.69 -2.09 34.17
CA ILE A 175 -1.87 -2.27 32.71
C ILE A 175 -3.08 -3.16 32.40
N GLU A 176 -3.28 -4.25 33.14
CA GLU A 176 -4.46 -5.10 32.96
C GLU A 176 -5.77 -4.32 33.23
N GLN A 177 -5.81 -3.52 34.28
CA GLN A 177 -6.96 -2.67 34.58
C GLN A 177 -7.16 -1.62 33.48
N THR A 178 -6.10 -0.91 33.06
CA THR A 178 -6.16 0.11 32.00
C THR A 178 -6.67 -0.47 30.68
N ALA A 179 -6.19 -1.66 30.29
CA ALA A 179 -6.64 -2.35 29.10
C ALA A 179 -8.12 -2.79 29.20
N ALA A 180 -8.59 -3.17 30.39
CA ALA A 180 -10.00 -3.52 30.62
C ALA A 180 -10.94 -2.30 30.51
N GLU A 181 -10.45 -1.09 30.77
CA GLU A 181 -11.17 0.18 30.64
C GLU A 181 -11.19 0.72 29.21
N ALA A 182 -10.47 0.09 28.26
CA ALA A 182 -10.43 0.53 26.88
C ALA A 182 -11.82 0.51 26.22
N THR A 183 -12.13 1.57 25.51
CA THR A 183 -13.42 1.74 24.84
C THR A 183 -13.26 1.73 23.30
N PRO A 184 -14.30 1.42 22.55
CA PRO A 184 -14.28 1.56 21.08
C PRO A 184 -14.00 2.98 20.61
N ASP A 185 -14.19 3.96 21.47
CA ASP A 185 -13.96 5.36 21.19
C ASP A 185 -12.52 5.83 21.42
N ASP A 186 -11.70 5.05 22.08
CA ASP A 186 -10.27 5.34 22.20
C ASP A 186 -9.64 5.42 20.80
N ILE A 187 -8.63 6.26 20.66
CA ILE A 187 -7.93 6.43 19.37
C ILE A 187 -6.99 5.24 19.14
N ALA A 188 -7.24 4.48 18.09
CA ALA A 188 -6.37 3.36 17.72
C ALA A 188 -5.07 3.83 17.06
N THR A 189 -5.11 4.90 16.27
CA THR A 189 -3.91 5.48 15.65
C THR A 189 -4.17 6.89 15.14
N LEU A 190 -3.12 7.71 15.12
CA LEU A 190 -3.02 8.87 14.25
C LEU A 190 -2.21 8.51 13.02
N LEU A 191 -2.79 8.74 11.86
CA LEU A 191 -2.17 8.41 10.59
C LEU A 191 -1.95 9.67 9.76
N TYR A 192 -0.70 10.10 9.66
CA TYR A 192 -0.36 11.31 8.94
C TYR A 192 -0.34 11.08 7.44
N THR A 193 -1.16 11.86 6.73
CA THR A 193 -1.23 11.85 5.27
C THR A 193 -0.57 13.11 4.71
N SER A 194 0.17 12.96 3.62
CA SER A 194 0.71 14.10 2.88
C SER A 194 -0.46 14.82 2.19
N GLY A 195 -0.95 15.88 2.81
CA GLY A 195 -1.93 16.77 2.18
C GLY A 195 -1.38 17.37 0.90
N THR A 196 -2.25 17.65 -0.06
CA THR A 196 -1.89 18.38 -1.30
C THR A 196 -1.41 19.81 -1.04
N THR A 197 -1.57 20.30 0.17
CA THR A 197 -1.21 21.67 0.62
C THR A 197 0.15 21.77 1.32
N GLY A 198 0.92 20.67 1.43
CA GLY A 198 2.29 20.68 1.93
C GLY A 198 2.47 20.08 3.32
N GLU A 199 1.74 20.49 4.34
CA GLU A 199 1.88 19.96 5.71
C GLU A 199 1.10 18.66 5.90
N PRO A 200 1.70 17.64 6.55
CA PRO A 200 0.99 16.40 6.88
C PRO A 200 -0.18 16.66 7.85
N LYS A 201 -1.27 15.89 7.69
CA LYS A 201 -2.45 15.94 8.55
C LYS A 201 -2.69 14.59 9.19
N GLY A 202 -2.81 14.52 10.50
CA GLY A 202 -3.06 13.28 11.25
C GLY A 202 -4.55 12.93 11.25
N ALA A 203 -4.96 11.90 10.49
CA ALA A 203 -6.32 11.36 10.55
C ALA A 203 -6.52 10.60 11.86
N ILE A 204 -7.57 10.93 12.60
CA ILE A 204 -7.93 10.27 13.87
C ILE A 204 -8.77 9.03 13.57
N LEU A 205 -8.20 7.86 13.78
CA LEU A 205 -8.89 6.58 13.58
C LEU A 205 -9.16 5.92 14.95
N PRO A 206 -10.42 5.82 15.38
CA PRO A 206 -10.77 5.14 16.63
C PRO A 206 -10.74 3.62 16.47
N HIS A 207 -10.70 2.89 17.60
CA HIS A 207 -10.80 1.43 17.59
C HIS A 207 -12.08 0.93 16.92
N SER A 208 -13.21 1.64 17.12
CA SER A 208 -14.49 1.30 16.48
C SER A 208 -14.42 1.28 14.95
N ALA A 209 -13.58 2.12 14.33
CA ALA A 209 -13.42 2.12 12.89
C ALA A 209 -12.67 0.87 12.39
N PHE A 210 -11.65 0.42 13.11
CA PHE A 210 -10.97 -0.84 12.82
C PHE A 210 -11.86 -2.04 13.06
N ASP A 211 -12.62 -2.07 14.17
CA ASP A 211 -13.56 -3.14 14.48
C ASP A 211 -14.63 -3.28 13.38
N ALA A 212 -15.16 -2.15 12.92
CA ALA A 212 -16.10 -2.12 11.80
C ALA A 212 -15.47 -2.63 10.50
N ALA A 213 -14.26 -2.16 10.16
CA ALA A 213 -13.54 -2.58 8.97
C ALA A 213 -13.21 -4.09 9.00
N ILE A 214 -12.68 -4.61 10.11
CA ILE A 214 -12.35 -6.04 10.29
C ILE A 214 -13.61 -6.91 10.10
N ASN A 215 -14.71 -6.55 10.74
CA ASN A 215 -15.96 -7.30 10.63
C ASN A 215 -16.55 -7.26 9.22
N ALA A 216 -16.50 -6.11 8.54
CA ALA A 216 -16.95 -5.99 7.15
C ALA A 216 -16.10 -6.83 6.19
N HIS A 217 -14.77 -6.83 6.37
CA HIS A 217 -13.90 -7.69 5.56
C HIS A 217 -14.09 -9.17 5.85
N HIS A 218 -14.36 -9.56 7.09
CA HIS A 218 -14.70 -10.95 7.41
C HIS A 218 -15.91 -11.45 6.62
N GLN A 219 -16.93 -10.61 6.45
CA GLN A 219 -18.11 -10.92 5.64
C GLN A 219 -17.82 -10.89 4.14
N ARG A 220 -17.07 -9.88 3.67
CA ARG A 220 -16.77 -9.65 2.25
C ARG A 220 -15.77 -10.66 1.67
N LEU A 221 -14.83 -11.17 2.50
CA LEU A 221 -13.71 -12.03 2.09
C LEU A 221 -13.72 -13.39 2.83
N PRO A 222 -14.80 -14.19 2.72
CA PRO A 222 -14.97 -15.43 3.51
C PRO A 222 -13.94 -16.52 3.18
N MET A 223 -13.17 -16.36 2.09
CA MET A 223 -12.10 -17.29 1.72
C MET A 223 -10.83 -17.11 2.57
N VAL A 224 -10.66 -16.01 3.28
CA VAL A 224 -9.53 -15.82 4.21
C VAL A 224 -9.86 -16.54 5.51
N THR A 225 -9.03 -17.51 5.85
CA THR A 225 -9.16 -18.31 7.08
C THR A 225 -7.81 -18.43 7.77
N ASP A 226 -7.79 -18.96 8.95
CA ASP A 226 -6.59 -19.22 9.75
C ASP A 226 -5.58 -20.21 9.13
N LYS A 227 -5.91 -20.79 7.96
CA LYS A 227 -5.03 -21.71 7.22
C LYS A 227 -4.09 -21.00 6.24
N GLN A 228 -4.35 -19.73 5.95
CA GLN A 228 -3.52 -18.95 5.06
C GLN A 228 -2.31 -18.36 5.78
N THR A 229 -1.37 -17.90 4.96
CA THR A 229 -0.27 -17.03 5.35
C THR A 229 -0.41 -15.69 4.60
N SER A 230 -0.03 -14.59 5.23
CA SER A 230 0.04 -13.28 4.58
C SER A 230 1.49 -12.79 4.55
N LEU A 231 1.83 -11.99 3.53
CA LEU A 231 3.11 -11.29 3.46
C LEU A 231 2.84 -9.79 3.54
N CYS A 232 3.30 -9.18 4.62
CA CYS A 232 3.33 -7.74 4.83
C CYS A 232 4.57 -7.16 4.15
N PHE A 233 4.41 -6.41 3.06
CA PHE A 233 5.52 -5.80 2.35
C PHE A 233 5.29 -4.33 1.99
N LEU A 234 4.04 -3.87 1.95
CA LEU A 234 3.77 -2.44 1.89
C LEU A 234 4.08 -1.82 3.26
N PRO A 235 4.31 -0.50 3.34
CA PRO A 235 4.63 0.12 4.62
C PRO A 235 3.52 -0.06 5.67
N LEU A 236 3.85 -0.56 6.86
CA LEU A 236 2.93 -0.62 8.01
C LEU A 236 2.49 0.78 8.49
N SER A 237 3.24 1.82 8.11
CA SER A 237 2.83 3.22 8.30
C SER A 237 1.69 3.65 7.37
N HIS A 238 1.32 2.84 6.36
CA HIS A 238 0.19 3.10 5.48
C HIS A 238 -1.04 2.29 5.91
N ILE A 239 -2.22 2.93 5.90
CA ILE A 239 -3.47 2.31 6.38
C ILE A 239 -3.80 0.98 5.69
N PHE A 240 -3.50 0.84 4.41
CA PHE A 240 -3.87 -0.36 3.66
C PHE A 240 -3.14 -1.60 4.19
N GLU A 241 -1.82 -1.54 4.42
CA GLU A 241 -1.07 -2.65 5.02
C GLU A 241 -1.43 -2.82 6.49
N LYS A 242 -1.53 -1.71 7.23
CA LYS A 242 -1.89 -1.74 8.65
C LYS A 242 -3.24 -2.45 8.88
N ALA A 243 -4.29 -1.99 8.23
CA ALA A 243 -5.63 -2.57 8.38
C ALA A 243 -5.64 -4.03 7.89
N TRP A 244 -4.94 -4.35 6.80
CA TRP A 244 -4.81 -5.71 6.30
C TRP A 244 -4.08 -6.63 7.29
N THR A 245 -2.98 -6.19 7.87
CA THR A 245 -2.22 -6.94 8.87
C THR A 245 -3.08 -7.26 10.09
N TYR A 246 -3.81 -6.27 10.64
CA TYR A 246 -4.68 -6.51 11.79
C TYR A 246 -5.91 -7.36 11.43
N TYR A 247 -6.46 -7.22 10.23
CA TYR A 247 -7.48 -8.15 9.74
C TYR A 247 -6.93 -9.59 9.68
N CYS A 248 -5.76 -9.81 9.10
CA CYS A 248 -5.13 -11.12 9.03
C CYS A 248 -4.88 -11.71 10.42
N LEU A 249 -4.28 -10.94 11.33
CA LEU A 249 -4.05 -11.38 12.72
C LEU A 249 -5.36 -11.72 13.43
N SER A 250 -6.42 -10.92 13.25
CA SER A 250 -7.73 -11.19 13.84
C SER A 250 -8.40 -12.47 13.34
N MET A 251 -8.03 -12.89 12.12
CA MET A 251 -8.46 -14.15 11.51
C MET A 251 -7.57 -15.34 11.88
N GLY A 252 -6.49 -15.14 12.64
CA GLY A 252 -5.50 -16.16 12.97
C GLY A 252 -4.57 -16.55 11.82
N VAL A 253 -4.49 -15.72 10.78
CA VAL A 253 -3.56 -15.86 9.67
C VAL A 253 -2.16 -15.52 10.16
N LYS A 254 -1.17 -16.39 9.87
CA LYS A 254 0.24 -16.09 10.12
C LYS A 254 0.70 -14.97 9.18
N VAL A 255 1.23 -13.88 9.74
CA VAL A 255 1.74 -12.75 8.96
C VAL A 255 3.27 -12.79 8.92
N PHE A 256 3.83 -12.81 7.72
CA PHE A 256 5.25 -12.64 7.48
C PHE A 256 5.54 -11.16 7.21
N ILE A 257 6.42 -10.56 7.98
CA ILE A 257 6.85 -9.18 7.81
C ILE A 257 8.13 -9.15 6.98
N ASN A 258 8.08 -8.44 5.87
CA ASN A 258 9.24 -8.21 5.01
C ASN A 258 9.90 -6.87 5.38
N PRO A 259 11.11 -6.87 6.00
CA PRO A 259 11.81 -5.65 6.37
C PRO A 259 12.46 -4.95 5.16
N ASN A 260 12.68 -5.67 4.05
CA ASN A 260 13.35 -5.12 2.88
C ASN A 260 12.43 -5.08 1.65
N PRO A 261 11.85 -3.91 1.32
CA PRO A 261 10.94 -3.79 0.17
C PRO A 261 11.60 -4.08 -1.19
N LYS A 262 12.93 -3.97 -1.30
CA LYS A 262 13.68 -4.26 -2.53
C LYS A 262 13.76 -5.76 -2.83
N LYS A 263 13.59 -6.63 -1.81
CA LYS A 263 13.66 -8.09 -1.92
C LYS A 263 12.29 -8.78 -1.93
N ILE A 264 11.25 -8.06 -2.41
CA ILE A 264 9.87 -8.59 -2.43
C ILE A 264 9.73 -9.88 -3.26
N GLN A 265 10.46 -10.03 -4.36
CA GLN A 265 10.34 -11.21 -5.22
C GLN A 265 10.86 -12.47 -4.51
N GLU A 266 11.96 -12.35 -3.79
CA GLU A 266 12.53 -13.43 -2.97
C GLU A 266 11.59 -13.78 -1.82
N ALA A 267 11.05 -12.76 -1.12
CA ALA A 267 10.12 -12.94 -0.02
C ALA A 267 8.84 -13.68 -0.46
N ILE A 268 8.21 -13.29 -1.56
CA ILE A 268 7.00 -13.94 -2.09
C ILE A 268 7.28 -15.41 -2.45
N ARG A 269 8.39 -15.70 -3.10
CA ARG A 269 8.77 -17.07 -3.47
C ARG A 269 9.07 -17.94 -2.26
N PHE A 270 9.60 -17.36 -1.19
CA PHE A 270 9.86 -18.04 0.08
C PHE A 270 8.56 -18.30 0.84
N VAL A 271 7.78 -17.25 1.12
CA VAL A 271 6.56 -17.30 1.94
C VAL A 271 5.43 -18.04 1.22
N LYS A 272 5.29 -17.85 -0.09
CA LYS A 272 4.17 -18.36 -0.91
C LYS A 272 2.82 -17.99 -0.31
N PRO A 273 2.54 -16.67 -0.14
CA PRO A 273 1.39 -16.21 0.61
C PRO A 273 0.08 -16.72 0.05
N GLY A 274 -0.84 -17.11 0.95
CA GLY A 274 -2.22 -17.42 0.62
C GLY A 274 -3.04 -16.16 0.36
N CYS A 275 -2.67 -15.06 1.00
CA CYS A 275 -3.25 -13.73 0.78
C CYS A 275 -2.19 -12.65 1.03
N MET A 276 -2.34 -11.50 0.38
CA MET A 276 -1.37 -10.42 0.49
C MET A 276 -1.97 -9.17 -0.14
N CYS A 277 -2.01 -8.05 0.57
CA CYS A 277 -2.38 -6.80 -0.09
C CYS A 277 -1.23 -6.29 -0.98
N SER A 278 -1.59 -5.54 -2.02
CA SER A 278 -0.64 -5.12 -3.03
C SER A 278 -1.09 -3.82 -3.72
N VAL A 279 -0.18 -3.23 -4.47
CA VAL A 279 -0.46 -2.05 -5.28
C VAL A 279 -0.42 -2.41 -6.78
N PRO A 280 -1.10 -1.65 -7.66
CA PRO A 280 -1.11 -1.89 -9.10
C PRO A 280 0.27 -2.11 -9.71
N ARG A 281 1.26 -1.31 -9.31
CA ARG A 281 2.64 -1.40 -9.81
C ARG A 281 3.28 -2.78 -9.64
N PHE A 282 2.96 -3.48 -8.57
CA PHE A 282 3.42 -4.85 -8.38
C PHE A 282 2.89 -5.78 -9.48
N TRP A 283 1.59 -5.73 -9.76
CA TRP A 283 0.96 -6.56 -10.79
C TRP A 283 1.35 -6.17 -12.21
N GLU A 284 1.56 -4.90 -12.47
CA GLU A 284 2.08 -4.39 -13.76
C GLU A 284 3.46 -4.98 -14.06
N LYS A 285 4.38 -4.95 -13.10
CA LYS A 285 5.73 -5.55 -13.25
C LYS A 285 5.66 -7.07 -13.48
N VAL A 286 4.83 -7.76 -12.71
CA VAL A 286 4.62 -9.21 -12.88
C VAL A 286 4.01 -9.51 -14.25
N TYR A 287 3.00 -8.74 -14.67
CA TYR A 287 2.35 -8.89 -15.98
C TYR A 287 3.35 -8.72 -17.11
N THR A 288 4.13 -7.64 -17.10
CA THR A 288 5.15 -7.36 -18.12
C THR A 288 6.17 -8.50 -18.21
N ALA A 289 6.70 -8.95 -17.07
CA ALA A 289 7.67 -10.05 -17.05
C ALA A 289 7.09 -11.37 -17.61
N VAL A 290 5.82 -11.66 -17.31
CA VAL A 290 5.14 -12.85 -17.84
C VAL A 290 4.88 -12.70 -19.34
N GLN A 291 4.42 -11.54 -19.81
CA GLN A 291 4.20 -11.29 -21.24
C GLN A 291 5.49 -11.42 -22.05
N ASP A 292 6.62 -10.96 -21.53
CA ASP A 292 7.92 -11.11 -22.15
C ASP A 292 8.34 -12.58 -22.27
N GLN A 293 8.11 -13.37 -21.22
CA GLN A 293 8.35 -14.81 -21.28
C GLN A 293 7.48 -15.50 -22.34
N ILE A 294 6.18 -15.16 -22.41
CA ILE A 294 5.25 -15.70 -23.42
C ILE A 294 5.69 -15.30 -24.84
N ALA A 295 6.09 -14.03 -25.05
CA ALA A 295 6.54 -13.54 -26.35
C ALA A 295 7.80 -14.26 -26.87
N ASN A 296 8.68 -14.65 -25.93
CA ASN A 296 9.90 -15.41 -26.25
C ASN A 296 9.68 -16.91 -26.45
N MET A 297 8.49 -17.44 -26.10
CA MET A 297 8.14 -18.85 -26.34
C MET A 297 7.90 -19.11 -27.83
N LYS A 298 8.28 -20.32 -28.30
CA LYS A 298 8.11 -20.75 -29.68
C LYS A 298 7.33 -22.07 -29.77
N GLY A 299 6.72 -22.31 -30.93
CA GLY A 299 6.08 -23.58 -31.26
C GLY A 299 4.96 -24.00 -30.31
N ILE A 300 4.92 -25.29 -29.97
CA ILE A 300 3.83 -25.91 -29.21
C ILE A 300 3.68 -25.28 -27.79
N LYS A 301 4.77 -24.85 -27.16
CA LYS A 301 4.71 -24.24 -25.83
C LYS A 301 3.90 -22.94 -25.84
N ARG A 302 4.13 -22.07 -26.83
CA ARG A 302 3.36 -20.82 -27.01
C ARG A 302 1.89 -21.10 -27.26
N LEU A 303 1.58 -22.02 -28.19
CA LEU A 303 0.19 -22.40 -28.49
C LEU A 303 -0.52 -22.97 -27.26
N LEU A 304 0.18 -23.75 -26.42
CA LEU A 304 -0.38 -24.30 -25.19
C LEU A 304 -0.76 -23.20 -24.19
N VAL A 305 0.12 -22.20 -24.00
CA VAL A 305 -0.14 -21.05 -23.12
C VAL A 305 -1.30 -20.20 -23.65
N GLU A 306 -1.32 -19.88 -24.93
CA GLU A 306 -2.42 -19.10 -25.56
C GLU A 306 -3.77 -19.80 -25.38
N ARG A 307 -3.82 -21.13 -25.60
CA ARG A 307 -5.04 -21.92 -25.39
C ARG A 307 -5.43 -22.04 -23.91
N ALA A 308 -4.47 -22.08 -23.02
CA ALA A 308 -4.71 -22.05 -21.58
C ALA A 308 -5.36 -20.72 -21.18
N LEU A 309 -4.81 -19.59 -21.63
CA LEU A 309 -5.35 -18.24 -21.34
C LEU A 309 -6.80 -18.09 -21.84
N ILE A 310 -7.09 -18.51 -23.08
CA ILE A 310 -8.47 -18.50 -23.63
C ILE A 310 -9.41 -19.35 -22.76
N THR A 311 -8.96 -20.54 -22.34
CA THR A 311 -9.79 -21.44 -21.52
C THR A 311 -10.00 -20.88 -20.11
N GLY A 312 -8.94 -20.32 -19.51
CA GLY A 312 -8.99 -19.68 -18.20
C GLY A 312 -9.88 -18.44 -18.20
N ALA A 313 -9.74 -17.58 -19.21
CA ALA A 313 -10.60 -16.41 -19.40
C ALA A 313 -12.07 -16.83 -19.49
N LYS A 314 -12.40 -17.78 -20.37
CA LYS A 314 -13.78 -18.26 -20.51
C LYS A 314 -14.35 -18.79 -19.19
N ARG A 315 -13.58 -19.64 -18.46
CA ARG A 315 -14.05 -20.20 -17.19
C ARG A 315 -14.18 -19.13 -16.10
N ASN A 316 -13.12 -18.36 -15.88
CA ASN A 316 -13.04 -17.49 -14.70
C ASN A 316 -13.79 -16.18 -14.89
N LEU A 317 -13.81 -15.61 -16.11
CA LEU A 317 -14.46 -14.32 -16.37
C LEU A 317 -15.95 -14.46 -16.74
N GLU A 318 -16.33 -15.52 -17.51
CA GLU A 318 -17.70 -15.66 -17.98
C GLU A 318 -18.59 -16.50 -17.03
N TYR A 319 -17.99 -17.35 -16.17
CA TYR A 319 -18.74 -18.22 -15.26
C TYR A 319 -18.41 -17.92 -13.80
N VAL A 320 -17.18 -18.18 -13.34
CA VAL A 320 -16.84 -18.09 -11.91
C VAL A 320 -17.06 -16.69 -11.36
N ARG A 321 -16.55 -15.66 -12.04
CA ARG A 321 -16.75 -14.27 -11.65
C ARG A 321 -18.22 -13.87 -11.54
N LEU A 322 -19.07 -14.43 -12.42
CA LEU A 322 -20.51 -14.14 -12.45
C LEU A 322 -21.35 -15.08 -11.56
N GLY A 323 -20.71 -15.93 -10.74
CA GLY A 323 -21.41 -16.89 -9.90
C GLY A 323 -22.17 -17.98 -10.67
N LYS A 324 -21.86 -18.20 -11.96
CA LYS A 324 -22.53 -19.18 -12.82
C LYS A 324 -21.88 -20.55 -12.70
N ASN A 325 -22.69 -21.61 -12.89
CA ASN A 325 -22.18 -22.98 -12.94
C ASN A 325 -21.28 -23.20 -14.15
N VAL A 326 -20.06 -23.65 -13.94
CA VAL A 326 -19.11 -23.96 -15.03
C VAL A 326 -19.51 -25.29 -15.69
N PRO A 327 -19.64 -25.35 -17.02
CA PRO A 327 -19.89 -26.60 -17.72
C PRO A 327 -18.78 -27.64 -17.48
N ALA A 328 -19.14 -28.91 -17.27
CA ALA A 328 -18.21 -29.97 -16.91
C ALA A 328 -17.03 -30.13 -17.91
N TRP A 329 -17.31 -29.98 -19.23
CA TRP A 329 -16.26 -30.02 -20.24
C TRP A 329 -15.26 -28.89 -20.13
N LEU A 330 -15.72 -27.68 -19.75
CA LEU A 330 -14.87 -26.50 -19.56
C LEU A 330 -14.03 -26.66 -18.29
N GLU A 331 -14.63 -27.16 -17.22
CA GLU A 331 -13.93 -27.47 -15.97
C GLU A 331 -12.81 -28.50 -16.18
N MET A 332 -13.08 -29.59 -16.93
CA MET A 332 -12.09 -30.61 -17.23
C MET A 332 -10.94 -30.04 -18.07
N LYS A 333 -11.27 -29.24 -19.08
CA LYS A 333 -10.28 -28.57 -19.92
C LYS A 333 -9.43 -27.57 -19.12
N TYR A 334 -10.05 -26.79 -18.23
CA TYR A 334 -9.36 -25.86 -17.36
C TYR A 334 -8.39 -26.61 -16.41
N ARG A 335 -8.82 -27.69 -15.76
CA ARG A 335 -7.95 -28.50 -14.87
C ARG A 335 -6.71 -29.02 -15.58
N PHE A 336 -6.82 -29.40 -16.85
CA PHE A 336 -5.67 -29.80 -17.66
C PHE A 336 -4.68 -28.64 -17.81
N TYR A 337 -5.14 -27.43 -18.19
CA TYR A 337 -4.28 -26.25 -18.33
C TYR A 337 -3.79 -25.72 -17.00
N ASP A 338 -4.59 -25.79 -15.97
CA ASP A 338 -4.20 -25.38 -14.62
C ASP A 338 -2.99 -26.18 -14.12
N LYS A 339 -3.05 -27.50 -14.26
CA LYS A 339 -1.95 -28.39 -13.86
C LYS A 339 -0.66 -28.16 -14.68
N ASN A 340 -0.78 -27.93 -15.98
CA ASN A 340 0.38 -27.93 -16.90
C ASN A 340 0.93 -26.53 -17.21
N VAL A 341 0.12 -25.45 -17.03
CA VAL A 341 0.50 -24.08 -17.37
C VAL A 341 0.37 -23.16 -16.16
N PHE A 342 -0.84 -22.98 -15.62
CA PHE A 342 -1.08 -21.96 -14.61
C PHE A 342 -0.42 -22.23 -13.26
N THR A 343 -0.34 -23.50 -12.85
CA THR A 343 0.40 -23.90 -11.64
C THR A 343 1.89 -23.55 -11.76
N THR A 344 2.50 -23.73 -12.94
CA THR A 344 3.90 -23.34 -13.17
C THR A 344 4.08 -21.83 -13.10
N LEU A 345 3.15 -21.07 -13.69
CA LEU A 345 3.15 -19.61 -13.62
C LEU A 345 3.02 -19.12 -12.18
N ARG A 346 2.01 -19.61 -11.44
CA ARG A 346 1.80 -19.21 -10.03
C ARG A 346 3.00 -19.56 -9.14
N LYS A 347 3.66 -20.71 -9.38
CA LYS A 347 4.91 -21.09 -8.69
C LYS A 347 6.08 -20.17 -9.01
N ALA A 348 6.21 -19.74 -10.28
CA ALA A 348 7.28 -18.83 -10.69
C ALA A 348 7.15 -17.45 -10.03
N ILE A 349 5.91 -16.95 -9.88
CA ILE A 349 5.61 -15.71 -9.14
C ILE A 349 5.77 -15.93 -7.62
N GLY A 350 5.44 -17.12 -7.10
CA GLY A 350 5.40 -17.45 -5.67
C GLY A 350 4.00 -17.34 -5.04
N VAL A 351 2.93 -17.30 -5.86
CA VAL A 351 1.54 -17.16 -5.40
C VAL A 351 0.70 -18.43 -5.60
N ASN A 352 1.36 -19.59 -5.61
CA ASN A 352 0.70 -20.88 -5.86
C ASN A 352 -0.30 -21.32 -4.77
N ASN A 353 -0.20 -20.75 -3.57
CA ASN A 353 -1.13 -20.99 -2.47
C ASN A 353 -2.21 -19.89 -2.35
N GLY A 354 -2.18 -18.94 -3.28
CA GLY A 354 -3.00 -17.74 -3.22
C GLY A 354 -4.50 -18.00 -3.33
N VAL A 355 -5.26 -17.47 -2.37
CA VAL A 355 -6.73 -17.46 -2.38
C VAL A 355 -7.28 -16.12 -2.83
N LEU A 356 -6.60 -15.02 -2.45
CA LEU A 356 -6.93 -13.67 -2.95
C LEU A 356 -5.78 -12.68 -2.71
N PHE A 357 -5.77 -11.62 -3.54
CA PHE A 357 -4.79 -10.56 -3.49
C PHE A 357 -5.47 -9.19 -3.61
N PRO A 358 -5.83 -8.53 -2.48
CA PRO A 358 -6.37 -7.18 -2.50
C PRO A 358 -5.39 -6.21 -3.14
N THR A 359 -5.90 -5.36 -4.03
CA THR A 359 -5.09 -4.39 -4.78
C THR A 359 -5.80 -3.05 -4.78
N ALA A 360 -5.13 -2.01 -4.29
CA ALA A 360 -5.69 -0.67 -4.15
C ALA A 360 -4.59 0.42 -4.21
N GLY A 361 -4.99 1.67 -4.03
CA GLY A 361 -4.08 2.82 -3.92
C GLY A 361 -3.82 3.57 -5.24
N ALA A 362 -4.03 2.93 -6.38
CA ALA A 362 -4.03 3.52 -7.72
C ALA A 362 -4.91 2.69 -8.66
N PRO A 363 -5.31 3.20 -9.84
CA PRO A 363 -6.03 2.41 -10.84
C PRO A 363 -5.19 1.23 -11.33
N LEU A 364 -5.84 0.08 -11.51
CA LEU A 364 -5.24 -1.10 -12.15
C LEU A 364 -5.96 -1.37 -13.47
N SER A 365 -5.19 -1.56 -14.54
CA SER A 365 -5.75 -1.83 -15.87
C SER A 365 -6.67 -3.05 -15.88
N PRO A 366 -7.88 -2.92 -16.47
CA PRO A 366 -8.79 -4.06 -16.65
C PRO A 366 -8.14 -5.27 -17.34
N ALA A 367 -7.29 -5.04 -18.33
CA ALA A 367 -6.60 -6.11 -19.05
C ALA A 367 -5.66 -6.91 -18.16
N ILE A 368 -4.99 -6.26 -17.17
CA ILE A 368 -4.13 -6.92 -16.21
C ILE A 368 -4.96 -7.75 -15.23
N VAL A 369 -6.08 -7.21 -14.73
CA VAL A 369 -7.02 -7.94 -13.87
C VAL A 369 -7.55 -9.20 -14.58
N GLU A 370 -8.04 -9.05 -15.81
CA GLU A 370 -8.55 -10.15 -16.63
C GLU A 370 -7.49 -11.25 -16.86
N PHE A 371 -6.26 -10.84 -17.16
CA PHE A 371 -5.15 -11.75 -17.37
C PHE A 371 -4.86 -12.60 -16.12
N PHE A 372 -4.74 -11.98 -14.94
CA PHE A 372 -4.44 -12.72 -13.72
C PHE A 372 -5.62 -13.59 -13.26
N LEU A 373 -6.85 -13.09 -13.39
CA LEU A 373 -8.04 -13.91 -13.14
C LEU A 373 -8.09 -15.11 -14.09
N ALA A 374 -7.77 -14.94 -15.37
CA ALA A 374 -7.68 -16.06 -16.32
C ALA A 374 -6.63 -17.10 -15.89
N CYS A 375 -5.52 -16.67 -15.30
CA CYS A 375 -4.48 -17.53 -14.75
C CYS A 375 -4.83 -18.16 -13.38
N GLY A 376 -6.03 -17.90 -12.84
CA GLY A 376 -6.45 -18.38 -11.53
C GLY A 376 -5.79 -17.66 -10.36
N ILE A 377 -5.34 -16.43 -10.57
CA ILE A 377 -4.84 -15.52 -9.53
C ILE A 377 -5.95 -14.51 -9.23
N ASN A 378 -6.53 -14.61 -8.04
CA ASN A 378 -7.70 -13.84 -7.65
C ASN A 378 -7.29 -12.45 -7.14
N ILE A 379 -7.24 -11.46 -8.03
CA ILE A 379 -7.03 -10.05 -7.69
C ILE A 379 -8.37 -9.44 -7.29
N VAL A 380 -8.43 -8.84 -6.12
CA VAL A 380 -9.59 -8.11 -5.60
C VAL A 380 -9.27 -6.61 -5.61
N VAL A 381 -9.79 -5.91 -6.61
CA VAL A 381 -9.60 -4.46 -6.71
C VAL A 381 -10.48 -3.77 -5.70
N GLY A 382 -9.93 -2.76 -5.01
CA GLY A 382 -10.63 -1.96 -4.02
C GLY A 382 -10.24 -0.49 -4.05
N TYR A 383 -11.04 0.32 -3.36
CA TYR A 383 -10.85 1.75 -3.19
C TYR A 383 -11.04 2.13 -1.73
N GLY A 384 -10.24 3.10 -1.29
CA GLY A 384 -10.36 3.74 0.00
C GLY A 384 -9.20 4.68 0.30
N LEU A 385 -9.26 5.30 1.46
CA LEU A 385 -8.35 6.34 1.90
C LEU A 385 -7.88 6.05 3.34
N SER A 386 -6.87 6.78 3.80
CA SER A 386 -6.48 6.77 5.22
C SER A 386 -7.66 7.18 6.11
N GLU A 387 -8.41 8.16 5.66
CA GLU A 387 -9.58 8.74 6.32
C GLU A 387 -10.80 7.80 6.39
N THR A 388 -10.76 6.66 5.69
CA THR A 388 -11.86 5.67 5.66
C THR A 388 -11.43 4.30 6.19
N THR A 389 -10.38 4.23 7.00
CA THR A 389 -9.81 3.00 7.57
C THR A 389 -9.59 1.95 6.47
N ALA A 390 -8.89 2.32 5.42
CA ALA A 390 -8.49 1.62 4.21
C ALA A 390 -9.60 1.44 3.16
N THR A 391 -10.78 0.90 3.48
CA THR A 391 -11.67 0.39 2.43
C THR A 391 -13.05 1.05 2.45
N VAL A 392 -13.41 1.66 1.32
CA VAL A 392 -14.78 2.12 0.99
C VAL A 392 -15.50 1.05 0.19
N SER A 393 -14.85 0.54 -0.86
CA SER A 393 -15.41 -0.48 -1.76
C SER A 393 -14.35 -1.50 -2.19
N CYS A 394 -14.77 -2.69 -2.54
CA CYS A 394 -13.94 -3.70 -3.20
C CYS A 394 -14.80 -4.72 -3.95
N PHE A 395 -14.18 -5.49 -4.83
CA PHE A 395 -14.89 -6.57 -5.51
C PHE A 395 -15.53 -7.54 -4.50
N PRO A 396 -16.82 -7.86 -4.64
CA PRO A 396 -17.43 -8.99 -3.94
C PRO A 396 -16.88 -10.33 -4.47
N VAL A 397 -17.26 -11.42 -3.82
CA VAL A 397 -16.81 -12.78 -4.21
C VAL A 397 -17.19 -13.12 -5.64
N VAL A 398 -18.39 -12.73 -6.05
CA VAL A 398 -18.95 -12.97 -7.39
C VAL A 398 -19.75 -11.76 -7.85
N ASP A 399 -20.08 -11.73 -9.12
CA ASP A 399 -20.94 -10.73 -9.79
C ASP A 399 -20.42 -9.29 -9.65
N TYR A 400 -19.15 -9.11 -9.97
CA TYR A 400 -18.49 -7.80 -10.00
C TYR A 400 -18.08 -7.41 -11.43
N LYS A 401 -17.93 -6.12 -11.66
CA LYS A 401 -17.55 -5.57 -12.97
C LYS A 401 -16.07 -5.16 -12.96
N ILE A 402 -15.29 -5.76 -13.85
CA ILE A 402 -13.89 -5.36 -14.07
C ILE A 402 -13.86 -3.95 -14.68
N GLY A 403 -12.93 -3.13 -14.25
CA GLY A 403 -12.85 -1.71 -14.61
C GLY A 403 -13.56 -0.79 -13.61
N THR A 404 -14.16 -1.35 -12.55
CA THR A 404 -14.68 -0.63 -11.38
C THR A 404 -13.80 -0.92 -10.16
N VAL A 405 -14.10 -0.32 -9.02
CA VAL A 405 -13.51 -0.65 -7.73
C VAL A 405 -14.47 -1.43 -6.83
N GLY A 406 -15.42 -2.12 -7.44
CA GLY A 406 -16.45 -2.94 -6.78
C GLY A 406 -17.53 -2.14 -6.09
N THR A 407 -18.35 -2.83 -5.31
CA THR A 407 -19.43 -2.24 -4.55
C THR A 407 -18.93 -1.76 -3.19
N PRO A 408 -19.53 -0.69 -2.61
CA PRO A 408 -19.27 -0.30 -1.23
C PRO A 408 -19.40 -1.47 -0.26
N LEU A 409 -18.64 -1.44 0.84
CA LEU A 409 -18.87 -2.37 1.95
C LEU A 409 -20.26 -2.12 2.55
N ASP A 410 -20.94 -3.16 3.01
CA ASP A 410 -22.35 -3.08 3.45
C ASP A 410 -22.60 -2.08 4.60
N ILE A 411 -21.54 -1.74 5.34
CA ILE A 411 -21.56 -0.75 6.43
C ILE A 411 -21.21 0.68 5.97
N VAL A 412 -20.85 0.86 4.70
CA VAL A 412 -20.39 2.13 4.12
C VAL A 412 -21.41 2.65 3.13
N GLN A 413 -21.86 3.87 3.33
CA GLN A 413 -22.74 4.56 2.40
C GLN A 413 -21.89 5.44 1.47
N VAL A 414 -22.22 5.41 0.18
CA VAL A 414 -21.58 6.24 -0.85
C VAL A 414 -22.67 7.01 -1.59
N LYS A 415 -22.47 8.31 -1.77
CA LYS A 415 -23.27 9.12 -2.69
C LYS A 415 -22.35 9.96 -3.58
N ILE A 416 -22.85 10.35 -4.74
CA ILE A 416 -22.16 11.24 -5.66
C ILE A 416 -22.68 12.66 -5.42
N GLY A 417 -21.79 13.56 -5.06
CA GLY A 417 -22.07 14.98 -4.79
C GLY A 417 -21.84 15.87 -6.02
N GLU A 418 -21.63 17.15 -5.76
CA GLU A 418 -21.28 18.12 -6.79
C GLU A 418 -19.94 17.76 -7.44
N GLU A 419 -19.71 18.19 -8.67
CA GLU A 419 -18.51 17.87 -9.46
C GLU A 419 -18.20 16.36 -9.56
N ASN A 420 -19.22 15.51 -9.39
CA ASN A 420 -19.10 14.06 -9.28
C ASN A 420 -18.23 13.59 -8.09
N GLU A 421 -18.07 14.40 -7.04
CA GLU A 421 -17.32 14.02 -5.85
C GLU A 421 -17.94 12.81 -5.16
N ILE A 422 -17.11 11.84 -4.83
CA ILE A 422 -17.50 10.68 -4.02
C ILE A 422 -17.58 11.13 -2.56
N LEU A 423 -18.76 11.03 -1.98
CA LEU A 423 -19.02 11.32 -0.57
C LEU A 423 -19.25 10.02 0.18
N VAL A 424 -18.61 9.86 1.33
CA VAL A 424 -18.61 8.63 2.11
C VAL A 424 -19.14 8.86 3.52
N LYS A 425 -19.99 7.96 4.01
CA LYS A 425 -20.48 7.97 5.39
C LYS A 425 -20.52 6.54 5.93
N GLY A 426 -20.05 6.34 7.15
CA GLY A 426 -20.06 5.02 7.79
C GLY A 426 -19.10 4.94 8.98
N PRO A 427 -19.13 3.82 9.71
CA PRO A 427 -18.34 3.65 10.93
C PRO A 427 -16.82 3.55 10.69
N THR A 428 -16.39 3.35 9.45
CA THR A 428 -14.97 3.31 9.07
C THR A 428 -14.37 4.69 8.78
N VAL A 429 -15.19 5.74 8.74
CA VAL A 429 -14.74 7.11 8.48
C VAL A 429 -14.05 7.68 9.72
N MET A 430 -12.94 8.38 9.54
CA MET A 430 -12.21 9.06 10.61
C MET A 430 -13.10 10.04 11.38
N ARG A 431 -12.71 10.35 12.62
CA ARG A 431 -13.37 11.43 13.38
C ARG A 431 -13.05 12.83 12.87
N GLY A 432 -11.95 12.98 12.16
CA GLY A 432 -11.42 14.23 11.64
C GLY A 432 -9.90 14.24 11.70
N TYR A 433 -9.32 15.37 11.30
CA TYR A 433 -7.88 15.61 11.39
C TYR A 433 -7.53 16.19 12.77
N TYR A 434 -6.48 15.66 13.38
CA TYR A 434 -5.99 16.05 14.68
C TYR A 434 -5.52 17.52 14.67
N ASN A 435 -5.95 18.31 15.64
CA ASN A 435 -5.62 19.74 15.79
C ASN A 435 -5.90 20.59 14.53
N ARG A 436 -6.87 20.23 13.69
CA ARG A 436 -7.16 20.93 12.41
C ARG A 436 -8.64 21.27 12.26
N PRO A 437 -9.23 22.16 13.11
CA PRO A 437 -10.67 22.44 13.09
C PRO A 437 -11.15 23.02 11.75
N GLU A 438 -10.38 23.89 11.10
CA GLU A 438 -10.77 24.48 9.82
C GLU A 438 -10.71 23.48 8.67
N GLU A 439 -9.75 22.54 8.70
CA GLU A 439 -9.69 21.46 7.73
C GLU A 439 -10.83 20.46 7.93
N ASN A 440 -11.24 20.24 9.17
CA ASN A 440 -12.37 19.38 9.50
C ASN A 440 -13.69 19.95 8.97
N LYS A 441 -13.90 21.25 9.06
CA LYS A 441 -15.07 21.92 8.44
C LYS A 441 -15.13 21.73 6.94
N LYS A 442 -13.96 21.67 6.27
CA LYS A 442 -13.89 21.44 4.82
C LYS A 442 -14.01 19.97 4.44
N ALA A 443 -13.55 19.07 5.32
CA ALA A 443 -13.52 17.63 5.07
C ALA A 443 -14.90 16.98 5.16
N PHE A 444 -15.84 17.59 5.86
CA PHE A 444 -17.21 17.08 6.04
C PHE A 444 -18.25 18.04 5.52
N THR A 445 -19.34 17.49 5.01
CA THR A 445 -20.56 18.26 4.71
C THR A 445 -21.33 18.54 6.00
N GLU A 446 -22.28 19.49 5.97
CA GLU A 446 -23.13 19.82 7.14
C GLU A 446 -23.95 18.62 7.63
N ASP A 447 -24.34 17.70 6.75
CA ASP A 447 -25.06 16.45 7.06
C ASP A 447 -24.11 15.26 7.37
N GLY A 448 -22.80 15.53 7.57
CA GLY A 448 -21.80 14.61 8.10
C GLY A 448 -21.25 13.58 7.10
N TRP A 449 -21.26 13.88 5.81
CA TRP A 449 -20.56 13.08 4.81
C TRP A 449 -19.11 13.53 4.67
N PHE A 450 -18.22 12.58 4.64
CA PHE A 450 -16.80 12.84 4.36
C PHE A 450 -16.61 13.10 2.86
N ARG A 451 -15.93 14.19 2.54
CA ARG A 451 -15.53 14.59 1.19
C ARG A 451 -14.21 13.92 0.83
N THR A 452 -14.25 12.98 -0.09
CA THR A 452 -13.03 12.23 -0.44
C THR A 452 -12.06 13.03 -1.29
N GLY A 453 -12.56 14.03 -2.02
CA GLY A 453 -11.80 14.73 -3.06
C GLY A 453 -11.52 13.88 -4.29
N ASP A 454 -12.10 12.69 -4.39
CA ASP A 454 -12.05 11.81 -5.55
C ASP A 454 -13.37 11.89 -6.31
N ALA A 455 -13.32 11.94 -7.65
CA ALA A 455 -14.51 11.94 -8.50
C ALA A 455 -14.83 10.54 -8.99
N GLY A 456 -16.13 10.28 -9.17
CA GLY A 456 -16.60 8.99 -9.65
C GLY A 456 -18.10 8.94 -9.91
N SER A 457 -18.58 7.73 -10.16
CA SER A 457 -20.00 7.45 -10.37
C SER A 457 -20.36 6.06 -9.85
N LEU A 458 -21.63 5.86 -9.55
CA LEU A 458 -22.19 4.55 -9.26
C LEU A 458 -22.94 4.08 -10.50
N ASP A 459 -22.67 2.85 -10.94
CA ASP A 459 -23.43 2.26 -12.01
C ASP A 459 -24.78 1.67 -11.51
N ARG A 460 -25.58 1.10 -12.41
CA ARG A 460 -26.91 0.57 -12.07
C ARG A 460 -26.87 -0.62 -11.10
N ASN A 461 -25.74 -1.30 -10.99
CA ASN A 461 -25.54 -2.44 -10.09
C ASN A 461 -24.94 -1.99 -8.73
N GLY A 462 -24.63 -0.69 -8.58
CA GLY A 462 -23.98 -0.16 -7.40
C GLY A 462 -22.44 -0.29 -7.40
N ASP A 463 -21.84 -0.71 -8.53
CA ASP A 463 -20.40 -0.71 -8.67
C ASP A 463 -19.87 0.74 -8.74
N LEU A 464 -18.87 1.04 -7.93
CA LEU A 464 -18.21 2.35 -7.89
C LEU A 464 -17.14 2.45 -8.99
N ILE A 465 -17.28 3.47 -9.82
CA ILE A 465 -16.33 3.78 -10.89
C ILE A 465 -15.57 5.04 -10.49
N LEU A 466 -14.26 4.91 -10.28
CA LEU A 466 -13.39 6.06 -10.08
C LEU A 466 -13.06 6.69 -11.42
N THR A 467 -13.07 8.01 -11.47
CA THR A 467 -12.64 8.74 -12.67
C THR A 467 -11.32 9.43 -12.44
N GLU A 468 -11.22 10.31 -11.44
CA GLU A 468 -10.00 11.08 -11.18
C GLU A 468 -10.03 11.71 -9.77
N ARG A 469 -8.90 12.18 -9.26
CA ARG A 469 -8.85 13.10 -8.14
C ARG A 469 -9.23 14.51 -8.57
N LEU A 470 -10.18 15.15 -7.88
CA LEU A 470 -10.64 16.50 -8.21
C LEU A 470 -9.49 17.51 -8.22
N LYS A 471 -8.54 17.39 -7.30
CA LYS A 471 -7.35 18.26 -7.21
C LYS A 471 -6.26 17.96 -8.24
N ASP A 472 -6.27 16.76 -8.82
CA ASP A 472 -5.30 16.33 -9.84
C ASP A 472 -5.81 16.61 -11.26
N LEU A 473 -7.13 16.88 -11.41
CA LEU A 473 -7.68 17.39 -12.66
C LEU A 473 -7.02 18.72 -12.99
N PHE A 474 -6.52 18.85 -14.16
CA PHE A 474 -6.04 20.13 -14.66
C PHE A 474 -6.83 20.60 -15.89
N LYS A 475 -6.83 21.89 -16.10
CA LYS A 475 -7.57 22.54 -17.17
C LYS A 475 -6.61 23.10 -18.20
N THR A 476 -6.69 22.61 -19.42
CA THR A 476 -5.90 23.20 -20.52
C THR A 476 -6.30 24.66 -20.77
N SER A 477 -5.45 25.43 -21.44
CA SER A 477 -5.73 26.81 -21.83
C SER A 477 -7.01 26.95 -22.69
N ASN A 478 -7.42 25.87 -23.34
CA ASN A 478 -8.66 25.80 -24.12
C ASN A 478 -9.89 25.41 -23.28
N GLY A 479 -9.76 25.38 -21.96
CA GLY A 479 -10.87 25.12 -21.03
C GLY A 479 -11.29 23.66 -20.93
N LYS A 480 -10.51 22.69 -21.45
CA LYS A 480 -10.80 21.27 -21.36
C LYS A 480 -10.17 20.67 -20.11
N TYR A 481 -10.97 19.91 -19.33
CA TYR A 481 -10.47 19.14 -18.20
C TYR A 481 -9.78 17.87 -18.67
N ILE A 482 -8.64 17.57 -18.09
CA ILE A 482 -7.81 16.40 -18.37
C ILE A 482 -7.66 15.60 -17.07
N ALA A 483 -7.84 14.29 -17.18
CA ALA A 483 -7.61 13.30 -16.14
C ALA A 483 -6.22 12.65 -16.33
N PRO A 484 -5.15 13.17 -15.70
CA PRO A 484 -3.79 12.70 -15.99
C PRO A 484 -3.56 11.25 -15.60
N GLN A 485 -4.15 10.78 -14.48
CA GLN A 485 -3.96 9.42 -14.00
C GLN A 485 -4.46 8.36 -14.99
N ALA A 486 -5.52 8.64 -15.73
CA ALA A 486 -6.04 7.72 -16.75
C ALA A 486 -5.03 7.49 -17.87
N LEU A 487 -4.37 8.56 -18.33
CA LEU A 487 -3.29 8.48 -19.32
C LEU A 487 -2.03 7.81 -18.75
N GLU A 488 -1.62 8.19 -17.55
CA GLU A 488 -0.44 7.64 -16.87
C GLU A 488 -0.58 6.14 -16.65
N SER A 489 -1.74 5.69 -16.16
CA SER A 489 -2.03 4.26 -15.98
C SER A 489 -2.00 3.51 -17.31
N ARG A 490 -2.56 4.10 -18.37
CA ARG A 490 -2.59 3.48 -19.69
C ARG A 490 -1.19 3.36 -20.32
N LEU A 491 -0.36 4.38 -20.14
CA LEU A 491 1.02 4.33 -20.64
C LEU A 491 1.90 3.39 -19.81
N GLY A 492 1.66 3.30 -18.50
CA GLY A 492 2.37 2.40 -17.58
C GLY A 492 2.14 0.90 -17.87
N GLU A 493 1.15 0.53 -18.71
CA GLU A 493 0.98 -0.84 -19.21
C GLU A 493 2.09 -1.26 -20.19
N ASP A 494 2.84 -0.30 -20.72
CA ASP A 494 3.85 -0.57 -21.76
C ASP A 494 5.17 -1.02 -21.15
N ARG A 495 5.73 -2.13 -21.67
CA ARG A 495 6.99 -2.70 -21.20
C ARG A 495 8.20 -1.77 -21.28
N TYR A 496 8.14 -0.72 -22.09
CA TYR A 496 9.23 0.24 -22.31
C TYR A 496 9.06 1.56 -21.56
N ILE A 497 7.94 1.69 -20.80
CA ILE A 497 7.62 2.89 -20.02
C ILE A 497 7.58 2.51 -18.54
N GLU A 498 8.49 3.08 -17.74
CA GLU A 498 8.58 2.81 -16.30
C GLU A 498 7.75 3.80 -15.50
N GLN A 499 7.88 5.10 -15.76
CA GLN A 499 7.14 6.14 -15.05
C GLN A 499 6.70 7.23 -16.02
N VAL A 500 5.55 7.84 -15.77
CA VAL A 500 4.98 8.90 -16.62
C VAL A 500 4.41 10.00 -15.74
N ALA A 501 4.72 11.23 -16.04
CA ALA A 501 4.05 12.41 -15.50
C ALA A 501 3.39 13.19 -16.64
N VAL A 502 2.06 13.22 -16.66
CA VAL A 502 1.29 13.96 -17.67
C VAL A 502 1.23 15.44 -17.28
N ILE A 503 1.55 16.32 -18.21
CA ILE A 503 1.63 17.76 -18.07
C ILE A 503 0.63 18.44 -19.03
N GLY A 504 -0.04 19.49 -18.57
CA GLY A 504 -1.01 20.18 -19.45
C GLY A 504 -1.81 21.29 -18.78
N ASP A 505 -1.60 21.54 -17.47
CA ASP A 505 -2.32 22.59 -16.77
C ASP A 505 -1.99 23.97 -17.37
N GLN A 506 -3.05 24.72 -17.76
CA GLN A 506 -2.96 26.01 -18.44
C GLN A 506 -2.16 25.98 -19.75
N ARG A 507 -1.89 24.79 -20.33
CA ARG A 507 -1.15 24.61 -21.57
C ARG A 507 -2.07 24.39 -22.78
N LYS A 508 -1.55 24.61 -23.98
CA LYS A 508 -2.32 24.48 -25.23
C LYS A 508 -2.72 23.02 -25.55
N TYR A 509 -1.95 22.06 -25.07
CA TYR A 509 -2.16 20.63 -25.26
C TYR A 509 -1.49 19.84 -24.16
N VAL A 510 -1.80 18.53 -24.09
CA VAL A 510 -1.22 17.60 -23.15
C VAL A 510 0.16 17.15 -23.63
N SER A 511 1.15 17.15 -22.74
CA SER A 511 2.47 16.58 -22.93
C SER A 511 2.82 15.62 -21.80
N ALA A 512 3.97 14.95 -21.85
CA ALA A 512 4.41 14.05 -20.81
C ALA A 512 5.93 14.06 -20.59
N ILE A 513 6.33 13.94 -19.33
CA ILE A 513 7.68 13.53 -18.94
C ILE A 513 7.64 12.02 -18.71
N ILE A 514 8.52 11.28 -19.36
CA ILE A 514 8.51 9.81 -19.36
C ILE A 514 9.88 9.28 -18.95
N VAL A 515 9.88 8.38 -18.01
CA VAL A 515 11.04 7.55 -17.66
C VAL A 515 10.89 6.21 -18.36
N PRO A 516 11.80 5.87 -19.28
CA PRO A 516 11.78 4.56 -19.94
C PRO A 516 12.13 3.43 -18.97
N ALA A 517 11.64 2.23 -19.23
CA ALA A 517 12.15 0.99 -18.64
C ALA A 517 13.52 0.68 -19.25
N PHE A 518 14.60 1.17 -18.64
CA PHE A 518 15.94 1.22 -19.22
C PHE A 518 16.45 -0.13 -19.70
N ASP A 519 16.24 -1.20 -18.93
CA ASP A 519 16.73 -2.53 -19.31
C ASP A 519 16.03 -3.07 -20.55
N ALA A 520 14.71 -2.91 -20.63
CA ALA A 520 13.93 -3.29 -21.81
C ALA A 520 14.33 -2.46 -23.03
N LEU A 521 14.60 -1.17 -22.82
CA LEU A 521 15.01 -0.25 -23.91
C LEU A 521 16.41 -0.56 -24.42
N LYS A 522 17.38 -0.87 -23.54
CA LYS A 522 18.73 -1.34 -23.88
C LYS A 522 18.69 -2.66 -24.69
N GLU A 523 17.83 -3.61 -24.27
CA GLU A 523 17.62 -4.85 -25.00
C GLU A 523 17.06 -4.59 -26.41
N TYR A 524 16.07 -3.72 -26.52
CA TYR A 524 15.51 -3.30 -27.82
C TYR A 524 16.56 -2.67 -28.71
N ALA A 525 17.37 -1.72 -28.19
CA ALA A 525 18.43 -1.05 -28.93
C ALA A 525 19.48 -2.04 -29.46
N ARG A 526 19.95 -2.98 -28.63
CA ARG A 526 20.88 -4.04 -29.05
C ARG A 526 20.28 -4.91 -30.15
N ARG A 527 19.04 -5.33 -30.02
CA ARG A 527 18.33 -6.15 -31.02
C ARG A 527 18.15 -5.44 -32.35
N LYS A 528 18.02 -4.10 -32.31
CA LYS A 528 17.87 -3.24 -33.52
C LYS A 528 19.20 -2.68 -34.03
N HIS A 529 20.31 -3.04 -33.36
CA HIS A 529 21.64 -2.51 -33.68
C HIS A 529 21.75 -0.98 -33.59
N ILE A 530 20.96 -0.36 -32.69
CA ILE A 530 21.02 1.08 -32.40
C ILE A 530 22.21 1.31 -31.46
N PRO A 531 23.21 2.13 -31.86
CA PRO A 531 24.37 2.39 -31.01
C PRO A 531 24.01 3.31 -29.84
N PHE A 532 24.55 3.02 -28.67
CA PHE A 532 24.49 3.89 -27.48
C PHE A 532 25.66 3.54 -26.53
N ASN A 533 26.21 4.55 -25.86
CA ASN A 533 27.27 4.40 -24.87
C ASN A 533 26.77 4.65 -23.44
N SER A 534 25.70 5.43 -23.30
CA SER A 534 25.11 5.82 -22.03
C SER A 534 23.57 5.75 -22.09
N VAL A 535 22.92 5.90 -20.94
CA VAL A 535 21.45 6.05 -20.88
C VAL A 535 21.03 7.38 -21.52
N ASP A 536 21.84 8.44 -21.36
CA ASP A 536 21.60 9.75 -22.00
C ASP A 536 21.59 9.63 -23.51
N ASP A 537 22.60 8.95 -24.11
CA ASP A 537 22.62 8.69 -25.55
C ASP A 537 21.36 7.95 -26.01
N LEU A 538 20.94 6.97 -25.21
CA LEU A 538 19.79 6.13 -25.53
C LEU A 538 18.49 6.95 -25.57
N VAL A 539 18.22 7.82 -24.58
CA VAL A 539 17.00 8.63 -24.51
C VAL A 539 16.99 9.79 -25.52
N GLN A 540 18.18 10.24 -25.98
CA GLN A 540 18.33 11.26 -27.01
C GLN A 540 18.23 10.67 -28.42
N ASN A 541 18.40 9.36 -28.59
CA ASN A 541 18.43 8.73 -29.91
C ASN A 541 17.10 8.88 -30.66
N THR A 542 17.13 9.36 -31.88
CA THR A 542 15.94 9.65 -32.69
C THR A 542 15.11 8.43 -33.01
N GLU A 543 15.73 7.26 -33.22
CA GLU A 543 15.00 6.01 -33.49
C GLU A 543 14.29 5.52 -32.26
N ILE A 544 14.91 5.63 -31.08
CA ILE A 544 14.30 5.31 -29.78
C ILE A 544 13.12 6.24 -29.51
N ARG A 545 13.29 7.55 -29.73
CA ARG A 545 12.18 8.52 -29.52
C ARG A 545 11.01 8.23 -30.46
N ARG A 546 11.29 7.92 -31.73
CA ARG A 546 10.24 7.51 -32.68
C ARG A 546 9.54 6.23 -32.23
N PHE A 547 10.29 5.23 -31.80
CA PHE A 547 9.74 3.98 -31.29
C PHE A 547 8.79 4.21 -30.10
N ILE A 548 9.19 5.02 -29.11
CA ILE A 548 8.33 5.36 -27.97
C ILE A 548 7.10 6.17 -28.42
N ALA A 549 7.26 7.12 -29.37
CA ALA A 549 6.14 7.88 -29.93
C ALA A 549 5.06 6.98 -30.56
N GLU A 550 5.47 6.00 -31.35
CA GLU A 550 4.54 5.01 -31.94
C GLU A 550 3.78 4.21 -30.89
N ARG A 551 4.43 3.86 -29.78
CA ARG A 551 3.81 3.16 -28.66
C ARG A 551 2.80 4.06 -27.96
N ILE A 552 3.15 5.29 -27.62
CA ILE A 552 2.24 6.27 -27.02
C ILE A 552 1.00 6.44 -27.89
N GLU A 553 1.17 6.63 -29.21
CA GLU A 553 0.04 6.80 -30.13
C GLU A 553 -0.90 5.57 -30.13
N ASN A 554 -0.34 4.37 -30.02
CA ASN A 554 -1.14 3.15 -29.94
C ASN A 554 -1.87 3.00 -28.59
N LEU A 555 -1.23 3.34 -27.49
CA LEU A 555 -1.80 3.21 -26.14
C LEU A 555 -2.91 4.22 -25.87
N GLN A 556 -2.81 5.41 -26.45
CA GLN A 556 -3.84 6.45 -26.28
C GLN A 556 -4.99 6.37 -27.29
N LYS A 557 -5.10 5.27 -28.05
CA LYS A 557 -6.30 4.99 -28.84
C LYS A 557 -7.51 4.85 -27.92
N GLY A 558 -8.56 5.61 -28.21
CA GLY A 558 -9.79 5.66 -27.38
C GLY A 558 -9.89 6.91 -26.49
N PHE A 559 -8.80 7.64 -26.25
CA PHE A 559 -8.86 8.96 -25.63
C PHE A 559 -9.31 10.02 -26.63
N ALA A 560 -10.00 11.04 -26.13
CA ALA A 560 -10.40 12.19 -26.96
C ALA A 560 -9.17 12.94 -27.49
N GLY A 561 -9.30 13.60 -28.64
CA GLY A 561 -8.19 14.25 -29.29
C GLY A 561 -7.48 15.33 -28.46
N PHE A 562 -8.22 15.97 -27.53
CA PHE A 562 -7.69 16.99 -26.63
C PHE A 562 -6.99 16.38 -25.38
N GLU A 563 -7.27 15.13 -25.05
CA GLU A 563 -6.63 14.38 -23.94
C GLU A 563 -5.28 13.78 -24.35
N LYS A 564 -5.09 13.54 -25.65
CA LYS A 564 -3.90 12.86 -26.16
C LYS A 564 -2.62 13.65 -25.95
N ILE A 565 -1.58 12.96 -25.51
CA ILE A 565 -0.22 13.48 -25.41
C ILE A 565 0.29 13.82 -26.81
N LYS A 566 0.67 15.08 -27.02
CA LYS A 566 1.17 15.61 -28.31
C LYS A 566 2.69 15.70 -28.37
N ARG A 567 3.33 15.90 -27.23
CA ARG A 567 4.78 15.99 -27.08
C ARG A 567 5.20 15.24 -25.82
N PHE A 568 6.41 14.73 -25.80
CA PHE A 568 6.99 14.10 -24.61
C PHE A 568 8.51 14.29 -24.57
N THR A 569 9.04 14.18 -23.35
CA THR A 569 10.49 14.15 -23.10
C THR A 569 10.82 12.84 -22.37
N LEU A 570 11.88 12.16 -22.81
CA LEU A 570 12.44 11.00 -22.13
C LEU A 570 13.52 11.44 -21.15
N LEU A 571 13.44 10.96 -19.92
CA LEU A 571 14.44 11.22 -18.89
C LEU A 571 15.46 10.08 -18.81
N PRO A 572 16.73 10.37 -18.46
CA PRO A 572 17.77 9.36 -18.29
C PRO A 572 17.83 8.74 -16.89
N ARG A 573 16.96 9.15 -15.98
CA ARG A 573 16.87 8.65 -14.60
C ARG A 573 15.41 8.47 -14.15
N GLU A 574 15.22 7.61 -13.16
CA GLU A 574 13.91 7.43 -12.53
C GLU A 574 13.54 8.61 -11.61
N PHE A 575 12.23 8.84 -11.43
CA PHE A 575 11.71 9.68 -10.36
C PHE A 575 11.98 9.04 -9.01
N SER A 576 12.32 9.85 -8.01
CA SER A 576 12.62 9.36 -6.67
C SER A 576 11.92 10.18 -5.57
N ILE A 577 11.83 9.57 -4.39
CA ILE A 577 11.31 10.23 -3.19
C ILE A 577 12.34 11.27 -2.72
N GLU A 578 13.63 10.94 -2.77
CA GLU A 578 14.73 11.78 -2.31
C GLU A 578 14.78 13.13 -3.06
N ASN A 579 14.49 13.11 -4.36
CA ASN A 579 14.40 14.33 -5.16
C ASN A 579 13.04 15.03 -5.06
N GLY A 580 12.13 14.49 -4.25
CA GLY A 580 10.80 15.06 -4.04
C GLY A 580 9.83 14.86 -5.21
N GLU A 581 10.15 14.08 -6.22
CA GLU A 581 9.33 13.80 -7.40
C GLU A 581 8.17 12.85 -7.10
N LEU A 582 8.38 11.97 -6.11
CA LEU A 582 7.39 11.03 -5.63
C LEU A 582 7.01 11.30 -4.17
N THR A 583 5.80 10.93 -3.81
CA THR A 583 5.40 10.82 -2.40
C THR A 583 6.00 9.56 -1.77
N ASN A 584 5.95 9.44 -0.44
CA ASN A 584 6.35 8.23 0.29
C ASN A 584 5.55 6.97 -0.14
N THR A 585 4.42 7.15 -0.81
CA THR A 585 3.61 6.08 -1.40
C THR A 585 3.84 5.91 -2.91
N LEU A 586 4.95 6.42 -3.43
CA LEU A 586 5.38 6.36 -4.84
C LEU A 586 4.39 7.02 -5.84
N LYS A 587 3.54 7.94 -5.37
CA LYS A 587 2.67 8.74 -6.23
C LYS A 587 3.42 9.98 -6.74
N ILE A 588 3.16 10.36 -7.97
CA ILE A 588 3.77 11.53 -8.62
C ILE A 588 3.37 12.82 -7.89
N ARG A 589 4.37 13.65 -7.58
CA ARG A 589 4.20 15.01 -7.08
C ARG A 589 4.32 15.99 -8.23
N ARG A 590 3.23 16.22 -8.97
CA ARG A 590 3.22 17.11 -10.15
C ARG A 590 3.83 18.50 -9.92
N PRO A 591 3.54 19.18 -8.80
CA PRO A 591 4.19 20.49 -8.56
C PRO A 591 5.72 20.40 -8.52
N ALA A 592 6.28 19.34 -7.93
CA ALA A 592 7.71 19.12 -7.89
C ALA A 592 8.26 18.79 -9.28
N ILE A 593 7.61 17.90 -10.04
CA ILE A 593 7.96 17.59 -11.44
C ILE A 593 7.96 18.87 -12.29
N ASN A 594 6.93 19.69 -12.19
CA ASN A 594 6.82 20.95 -12.93
C ASN A 594 7.95 21.94 -12.58
N SER A 595 8.42 21.93 -11.34
CA SER A 595 9.52 22.79 -10.90
C SER A 595 10.90 22.26 -11.33
N ILE A 596 11.14 20.96 -11.13
CA ILE A 596 12.43 20.32 -11.41
C ILE A 596 12.72 20.27 -12.91
N TYR A 597 11.71 19.92 -13.71
CA TYR A 597 11.85 19.74 -15.17
C TYR A 597 11.24 20.89 -15.96
N ARG A 598 11.34 22.11 -15.41
CA ARG A 598 10.74 23.30 -16.03
C ARG A 598 11.23 23.53 -17.45
N ASP A 599 12.52 23.41 -17.68
CA ASP A 599 13.13 23.71 -18.99
C ASP A 599 12.74 22.66 -20.04
N GLU A 600 12.72 21.39 -19.66
CA GLU A 600 12.25 20.28 -20.51
C GLU A 600 10.77 20.42 -20.84
N ILE A 601 9.97 20.87 -19.87
CA ILE A 601 8.55 21.12 -20.07
C ILE A 601 8.34 22.28 -21.02
N GLU A 602 8.98 23.44 -20.80
CA GLU A 602 8.84 24.59 -21.69
C GLU A 602 9.27 24.26 -23.12
N ALA A 603 10.35 23.49 -23.29
CA ALA A 603 10.82 23.04 -24.61
C ALA A 603 9.77 22.21 -25.39
N MET A 604 8.85 21.54 -24.70
CA MET A 604 7.76 20.81 -25.36
C MET A 604 6.67 21.73 -25.94
N TYR A 605 6.59 23.01 -25.50
CA TYR A 605 5.53 23.94 -25.88
C TYR A 605 6.03 25.09 -26.78
N CYS A 606 7.34 25.12 -27.08
CA CYS A 606 7.97 26.05 -28.03
C CYS A 606 7.71 25.70 -29.49
#